data_f5ddf39848283e6e6d48d3c6cb6898db
#
_entry.id   f5ddf39848283e6e6d48d3c6cb6898db
#
_cell.length_a   1.000
_cell.length_b   1.000
_cell.length_c   1.000
_cell.angle_alpha   90.00
_cell.angle_beta   90.00
_cell.angle_gamma   90.00
#
_symmetry.space_group_name_H-M   'P 1'
#
loop_
_entity.id
_entity.type
_entity.pdbx_description
1 polymer ?
#
loop_
_entity_poly.entity_id
_entity_poly.type
_entity_poly.pdbx_seq_one_letter_code
_entity_poly.pdbx_strand_id
1 'polypeptide(L)'
;MDKKMLEAENAAGGVVAPVLEENAPFSPTRREIIAAFLLYIGAYIYMGGLKSWRLAVFVILFIALTELLNRGKPRSWESWIWLGCTTVITLSLLLERAAVWEDFSLLFLHIFAVWWALSRSGGLLAGESGHLLPFDAMNGFALFPFRNFFLRIKTVCYALKGPFRGKKKSKPETVVWTIGALAAAGLLFWLVLRLLADADKGFAELISHWLLDLDFRIDGEIWLKLLFSLPVGAWLFGLLAGSARAEKEKLRLRGRRINDALNRLGKVPNLVWTLLTALFCLLYLLFFVVQARYLFGAFTRSLPEGFIVSEYARQGFFELCKVMAANFVLLWLVTRLSAKPLRENRAETLLCVILLLESMLFAVIAFSKLMLYISCFGFTPRRLQSSWLVCVLFFGCLCAGYSLLCGKKSFRAWMIFGAVSLALLHLY
;
A
#
# COMPACT_ATOMS: atom_id res chain seq x y z
N MET A 1 -27.86 -44.04 -33.40
CA MET A 1 -27.17 -42.81 -32.99
C MET A 1 -25.75 -43.20 -32.60
N ASP A 2 -24.78 -42.78 -33.42
CA ASP A 2 -23.51 -43.46 -33.65
C ASP A 2 -22.50 -43.36 -32.53
N LYS A 3 -21.95 -44.52 -32.16
CA LYS A 3 -20.81 -44.69 -31.25
C LYS A 3 -19.59 -43.86 -31.63
N LYS A 4 -19.48 -43.47 -32.91
CA LYS A 4 -18.43 -42.58 -33.43
C LYS A 4 -18.60 -41.09 -33.03
N MET A 5 -19.81 -40.63 -32.70
CA MET A 5 -20.02 -39.26 -32.21
C MET A 5 -19.62 -39.13 -30.74
N LEU A 6 -19.82 -40.16 -29.94
CA LEU A 6 -19.40 -40.17 -28.52
C LEU A 6 -17.87 -40.30 -28.36
N GLU A 7 -17.18 -40.92 -29.30
CA GLU A 7 -15.71 -40.99 -29.30
C GLU A 7 -15.07 -39.68 -29.78
N ALA A 8 -15.75 -38.94 -30.67
CA ALA A 8 -15.28 -37.60 -31.09
C ALA A 8 -15.47 -36.53 -30.01
N GLU A 9 -16.51 -36.64 -29.18
CA GLU A 9 -16.77 -35.70 -28.08
C GLU A 9 -15.82 -35.96 -26.89
N ASN A 10 -15.41 -37.19 -26.65
CA ASN A 10 -14.39 -37.53 -25.66
C ASN A 10 -12.94 -37.18 -26.09
N ALA A 11 -12.66 -37.09 -27.37
CA ALA A 11 -11.39 -36.65 -27.91
C ALA A 11 -11.22 -35.13 -27.86
N ALA A 12 -12.32 -34.35 -27.83
CA ALA A 12 -12.29 -32.88 -27.69
C ALA A 12 -12.16 -32.41 -26.23
N GLY A 13 -12.38 -33.31 -25.25
CA GLY A 13 -12.22 -33.04 -23.82
C GLY A 13 -10.83 -33.31 -23.26
N GLY A 14 -9.84 -33.58 -24.12
CA GLY A 14 -8.45 -33.71 -23.71
C GLY A 14 -7.98 -32.38 -23.08
N VAL A 15 -7.78 -32.42 -21.76
CA VAL A 15 -6.99 -31.43 -21.03
C VAL A 15 -5.67 -31.27 -21.78
N VAL A 16 -5.56 -30.26 -22.64
CA VAL A 16 -4.29 -29.84 -23.21
C VAL A 16 -3.45 -29.48 -21.99
N ALA A 17 -2.57 -30.44 -21.60
CA ALA A 17 -1.55 -30.16 -20.62
C ALA A 17 -0.89 -28.84 -21.08
N PRO A 18 -0.70 -27.86 -20.20
CA PRO A 18 -0.06 -26.63 -20.59
C PRO A 18 1.27 -27.03 -21.21
N VAL A 19 1.41 -26.80 -22.52
CA VAL A 19 2.68 -26.89 -23.22
C VAL A 19 3.62 -26.07 -22.34
N LEU A 20 4.58 -26.75 -21.70
CA LEU A 20 5.65 -26.12 -20.96
C LEU A 20 6.31 -25.19 -21.98
N GLU A 21 5.97 -23.90 -21.95
CA GLU A 21 6.65 -22.88 -22.73
C GLU A 21 8.13 -23.07 -22.45
N GLU A 22 8.83 -23.59 -23.44
CA GLU A 22 10.24 -23.79 -23.45
C GLU A 22 10.86 -22.47 -22.97
N ASN A 23 11.53 -22.49 -21.81
CA ASN A 23 12.00 -21.33 -21.08
C ASN A 23 12.81 -20.43 -22.03
N ALA A 24 12.17 -19.45 -22.62
CA ALA A 24 12.84 -18.45 -23.45
C ALA A 24 14.02 -17.87 -22.64
N PRO A 25 15.22 -17.82 -23.21
CA PRO A 25 16.41 -17.39 -22.46
C PRO A 25 16.20 -15.99 -21.90
N PHE A 26 16.50 -15.81 -20.62
CA PHE A 26 16.33 -14.53 -19.93
C PHE A 26 17.12 -13.43 -20.67
N SER A 27 16.41 -12.46 -21.23
CA SER A 27 16.98 -11.32 -21.96
C SER A 27 16.37 -10.02 -21.44
N PRO A 28 17.06 -9.30 -20.54
CA PRO A 28 16.59 -8.02 -20.05
C PRO A 28 16.72 -6.94 -21.12
N THR A 29 15.76 -6.02 -21.13
CA THR A 29 15.80 -4.85 -22.01
C THR A 29 16.89 -3.87 -21.55
N ARG A 30 17.37 -3.00 -22.46
CA ARG A 30 18.33 -1.92 -22.10
C ARG A 30 17.79 -1.03 -20.97
N ARG A 31 16.47 -0.78 -20.93
CA ARG A 31 15.83 0.02 -19.88
C ARG A 31 15.91 -0.64 -18.52
N GLU A 32 15.75 -1.95 -18.46
CA GLU A 32 15.89 -2.72 -17.22
C GLU A 32 17.34 -2.77 -16.73
N ILE A 33 18.29 -2.85 -17.64
CA ILE A 33 19.72 -2.78 -17.27
C ILE A 33 20.02 -1.42 -16.64
N ILE A 34 19.63 -0.32 -17.28
CA ILE A 34 19.80 1.04 -16.74
C ILE A 34 19.13 1.15 -15.36
N ALA A 35 17.88 0.69 -15.24
CA ALA A 35 17.14 0.73 -13.98
C ALA A 35 17.82 -0.11 -12.87
N ALA A 36 18.42 -1.27 -13.21
CA ALA A 36 19.10 -2.13 -12.23
C ALA A 36 20.32 -1.45 -11.60
N PHE A 37 21.05 -0.63 -12.35
CA PHE A 37 22.18 0.14 -11.84
C PHE A 37 21.73 1.39 -11.08
N LEU A 38 20.83 2.19 -11.68
CA LEU A 38 20.38 3.44 -11.06
C LEU A 38 19.58 3.23 -9.78
N LEU A 39 18.83 2.13 -9.66
CA LEU A 39 18.13 1.80 -8.40
C LEU A 39 19.06 1.40 -7.26
N TYR A 40 20.29 0.98 -7.55
CA TYR A 40 21.29 0.81 -6.50
C TYR A 40 21.72 2.16 -5.91
N ILE A 41 21.94 3.14 -6.79
CA ILE A 41 22.24 4.52 -6.36
C ILE A 41 21.06 5.08 -5.57
N GLY A 42 19.82 4.88 -6.06
CA GLY A 42 18.62 5.27 -5.34
C GLY A 42 18.50 4.59 -3.97
N ALA A 43 18.81 3.30 -3.86
CA ALA A 43 18.82 2.58 -2.60
C ALA A 43 19.88 3.11 -1.63
N TYR A 44 21.05 3.47 -2.11
CA TYR A 44 22.10 4.09 -1.31
C TYR A 44 21.66 5.46 -0.76
N ILE A 45 21.02 6.28 -1.59
CA ILE A 45 20.45 7.57 -1.17
C ILE A 45 19.35 7.34 -0.10
N TYR A 46 18.49 6.33 -0.31
CA TYR A 46 17.45 5.95 0.63
C TYR A 46 18.02 5.55 1.99
N MET A 47 19.07 4.72 2.01
CA MET A 47 19.74 4.30 3.24
C MET A 47 20.44 5.44 3.99
N GLY A 48 20.77 6.53 3.30
CA GLY A 48 21.29 7.76 3.89
C GLY A 48 20.26 8.63 4.61
N GLY A 49 18.99 8.19 4.59
CA GLY A 49 17.84 8.93 5.15
C GLY A 49 17.16 9.85 4.12
N LEU A 50 15.84 9.82 4.10
CA LEU A 50 15.02 10.62 3.17
C LEU A 50 14.74 12.00 3.78
N LYS A 51 15.77 12.84 3.85
CA LYS A 51 15.67 14.23 4.31
C LYS A 51 16.24 15.20 3.25
N SER A 52 15.65 16.38 3.17
CA SER A 52 16.11 17.47 2.29
C SER A 52 16.32 17.01 0.83
N TRP A 53 17.44 17.37 0.21
CA TRP A 53 17.75 17.05 -1.19
C TRP A 53 17.76 15.54 -1.52
N ARG A 54 18.10 14.67 -0.54
CA ARG A 54 18.11 13.21 -0.74
C ARG A 54 16.71 12.67 -1.05
N LEU A 55 15.70 13.19 -0.37
CA LEU A 55 14.30 12.87 -0.65
C LEU A 55 13.93 13.26 -2.09
N ALA A 56 14.27 14.49 -2.50
CA ALA A 56 13.96 14.96 -3.85
C ALA A 56 14.61 14.08 -4.92
N VAL A 57 15.91 13.82 -4.79
CA VAL A 57 16.66 12.99 -5.74
C VAL A 57 16.11 11.56 -5.79
N PHE A 58 15.81 10.96 -4.64
CA PHE A 58 15.23 9.61 -4.58
C PHE A 58 13.87 9.54 -5.29
N VAL A 59 12.96 10.48 -4.99
CA VAL A 59 11.61 10.50 -5.59
C VAL A 59 11.68 10.81 -7.09
N ILE A 60 12.51 11.76 -7.53
CA ILE A 60 12.71 12.05 -8.95
C ILE A 60 13.24 10.80 -9.66
N LEU A 61 14.24 10.13 -9.10
CA LEU A 61 14.81 8.91 -9.65
C LEU A 61 13.77 7.79 -9.71
N PHE A 62 12.99 7.60 -8.64
CA PHE A 62 11.90 6.62 -8.59
C PHE A 62 10.85 6.88 -9.68
N ILE A 63 10.45 8.13 -9.85
CA ILE A 63 9.50 8.55 -10.90
C ILE A 63 10.10 8.30 -12.29
N ALA A 64 11.31 8.76 -12.54
CA ALA A 64 11.97 8.62 -13.83
C ALA A 64 12.13 7.14 -14.24
N LEU A 65 12.55 6.28 -13.31
CA LEU A 65 12.73 4.85 -13.58
C LEU A 65 11.40 4.12 -13.76
N THR A 66 10.36 4.48 -13.00
CA THR A 66 9.01 3.95 -13.22
C THR A 66 8.51 4.30 -14.62
N GLU A 67 8.67 5.54 -15.07
CA GLU A 67 8.29 5.98 -16.41
C GLU A 67 9.14 5.31 -17.50
N LEU A 68 10.45 5.19 -17.29
CA LEU A 68 11.36 4.53 -18.22
C LEU A 68 10.95 3.08 -18.48
N LEU A 69 10.65 2.32 -17.41
CA LEU A 69 10.24 0.92 -17.49
C LEU A 69 8.85 0.73 -18.10
N ASN A 70 7.98 1.72 -17.96
CA ASN A 70 6.62 1.68 -18.51
C ASN A 70 6.44 2.52 -19.79
N ARG A 71 7.55 2.94 -20.44
CA ARG A 71 7.50 3.73 -21.67
C ARG A 71 6.78 2.95 -22.78
N GLY A 72 5.77 3.57 -23.39
CA GLY A 72 4.94 2.96 -24.44
C GLY A 72 3.68 2.26 -23.92
N LYS A 73 3.51 2.15 -22.59
CA LYS A 73 2.25 1.66 -22.01
C LYS A 73 1.24 2.80 -21.83
N PRO A 74 -0.04 2.56 -22.11
CA PRO A 74 -1.09 3.56 -21.87
C PRO A 74 -1.15 3.89 -20.38
N ARG A 75 -1.34 5.19 -20.08
CA ARG A 75 -1.46 5.70 -18.72
C ARG A 75 -2.93 5.81 -18.34
N SER A 76 -3.29 5.29 -17.18
CA SER A 76 -4.62 5.50 -16.61
C SER A 76 -4.74 6.91 -16.00
N TRP A 77 -5.95 7.49 -15.98
CA TRP A 77 -6.21 8.76 -15.29
C TRP A 77 -5.91 8.66 -13.79
N GLU A 78 -6.16 7.51 -13.20
CA GLU A 78 -5.88 7.22 -11.79
C GLU A 78 -4.38 7.31 -11.47
N SER A 79 -3.51 6.88 -12.40
CA SER A 79 -2.07 7.00 -12.26
C SER A 79 -1.61 8.47 -12.10
N TRP A 80 -2.32 9.44 -12.68
CA TRP A 80 -2.03 10.86 -12.48
C TRP A 80 -2.37 11.33 -11.08
N ILE A 81 -3.49 10.84 -10.52
CA ILE A 81 -3.89 11.17 -9.14
C ILE A 81 -2.86 10.68 -8.14
N TRP A 82 -2.45 9.40 -8.25
CA TRP A 82 -1.45 8.83 -7.35
C TRP A 82 -0.08 9.50 -7.49
N LEU A 83 0.31 9.88 -8.71
CA LEU A 83 1.51 10.69 -8.93
C LEU A 83 1.38 12.05 -8.24
N GLY A 84 0.24 12.71 -8.40
CA GLY A 84 -0.06 14.00 -7.75
C GLY A 84 0.04 13.89 -6.23
N CYS A 85 -0.60 12.87 -5.61
CA CYS A 85 -0.49 12.63 -4.18
C CYS A 85 0.96 12.40 -3.73
N THR A 86 1.72 11.58 -4.46
CA THR A 86 3.15 11.33 -4.19
C THR A 86 3.95 12.63 -4.24
N THR A 87 3.72 13.46 -5.28
CA THR A 87 4.43 14.72 -5.48
C THR A 87 4.09 15.74 -4.40
N VAL A 88 2.81 15.85 -4.04
CA VAL A 88 2.34 16.79 -3.01
C VAL A 88 2.95 16.46 -1.65
N ILE A 89 2.95 15.18 -1.23
CA ILE A 89 3.58 14.79 0.05
C ILE A 89 5.09 14.99 -0.01
N THR A 90 5.74 14.70 -1.15
CA THR A 90 7.17 14.97 -1.30
C THR A 90 7.48 16.45 -1.13
N LEU A 91 6.68 17.30 -1.77
CA LEU A 91 6.84 18.75 -1.67
C LEU A 91 6.63 19.26 -0.24
N SER A 92 5.61 18.76 0.44
CA SER A 92 5.34 19.07 1.84
C SER A 92 6.53 18.73 2.76
N LEU A 93 7.10 17.53 2.58
CA LEU A 93 8.28 17.11 3.33
C LEU A 93 9.53 17.95 3.02
N LEU A 94 9.71 18.37 1.76
CA LEU A 94 10.83 19.22 1.36
C LEU A 94 10.71 20.65 1.87
N LEU A 95 9.49 21.16 2.01
CA LEU A 95 9.19 22.49 2.54
C LEU A 95 9.07 22.50 4.07
N GLU A 96 9.29 21.37 4.73
CA GLU A 96 9.15 21.19 6.19
C GLU A 96 7.77 21.65 6.72
N ARG A 97 6.74 21.54 5.85
CA ARG A 97 5.36 21.94 6.16
C ARG A 97 4.47 20.81 6.66
N ALA A 98 5.01 19.61 6.82
CA ALA A 98 4.25 18.43 7.22
C ALA A 98 3.93 18.44 8.74
N ALA A 99 3.35 19.52 9.26
CA ALA A 99 2.90 19.62 10.65
C ALA A 99 1.76 18.62 10.98
N VAL A 100 1.01 18.23 9.95
CA VAL A 100 -0.07 17.26 10.04
C VAL A 100 0.46 15.89 9.71
N TRP A 101 0.35 14.93 10.64
CA TRP A 101 0.85 13.56 10.46
C TRP A 101 2.37 13.45 10.22
N GLU A 102 3.17 14.34 10.83
CA GLU A 102 4.63 14.40 10.63
C GLU A 102 5.29 13.02 10.73
N ASP A 103 4.99 12.26 11.79
CA ASP A 103 5.53 10.92 12.03
C ASP A 103 5.13 9.89 10.96
N PHE A 104 4.00 10.10 10.26
CA PHE A 104 3.46 9.18 9.25
C PHE A 104 3.68 9.65 7.82
N SER A 105 4.20 10.85 7.60
CA SER A 105 4.35 11.45 6.27
C SER A 105 5.19 10.59 5.33
N LEU A 106 6.30 10.03 5.82
CA LEU A 106 7.12 9.09 5.05
C LEU A 106 6.36 7.78 4.74
N LEU A 107 5.57 7.27 5.66
CA LEU A 107 4.73 6.09 5.43
C LEU A 107 3.71 6.35 4.31
N PHE A 108 3.02 7.48 4.37
CA PHE A 108 2.07 7.86 3.31
C PHE A 108 2.76 8.06 1.96
N LEU A 109 3.96 8.66 1.95
CA LEU A 109 4.77 8.76 0.74
C LEU A 109 5.04 7.38 0.12
N HIS A 110 5.46 6.39 0.93
CA HIS A 110 5.72 5.03 0.47
C HIS A 110 4.44 4.37 -0.07
N ILE A 111 3.32 4.51 0.64
CA ILE A 111 2.04 3.96 0.21
C ILE A 111 1.66 4.55 -1.17
N PHE A 112 1.70 5.86 -1.33
CA PHE A 112 1.30 6.51 -2.57
C PHE A 112 2.28 6.23 -3.73
N ALA A 113 3.58 6.20 -3.46
CA ALA A 113 4.59 5.86 -4.46
C ALA A 113 4.44 4.42 -4.98
N VAL A 114 4.23 3.44 -4.08
CA VAL A 114 3.97 2.04 -4.47
C VAL A 114 2.65 1.95 -5.25
N TRP A 115 1.62 2.61 -4.77
CA TRP A 115 0.31 2.61 -5.44
C TRP A 115 0.35 3.25 -6.83
N TRP A 116 1.09 4.35 -6.94
CA TRP A 116 1.36 4.96 -8.23
C TRP A 116 2.11 4.01 -9.18
N ALA A 117 3.17 3.34 -8.71
CA ALA A 117 3.93 2.39 -9.51
C ALA A 117 3.04 1.24 -10.04
N LEU A 118 2.14 0.69 -9.18
CA LEU A 118 1.17 -0.33 -9.57
C LEU A 118 0.15 0.21 -10.59
N SER A 119 -0.43 1.37 -10.34
CA SER A 119 -1.41 1.98 -11.24
C SER A 119 -0.77 2.32 -12.60
N ARG A 120 0.48 2.83 -12.60
CA ARG A 120 1.23 3.18 -13.81
C ARG A 120 1.62 1.97 -14.65
N SER A 121 2.04 0.88 -14.01
CA SER A 121 2.42 -0.35 -14.70
C SER A 121 1.23 -1.19 -15.17
N GLY A 122 0.04 -0.97 -14.59
CA GLY A 122 -1.13 -1.82 -14.74
C GLY A 122 -1.03 -3.08 -13.87
N GLY A 123 -0.31 -2.98 -12.74
CA GLY A 123 -0.10 -4.07 -11.76
C GLY A 123 -1.25 -4.29 -10.79
N LEU A 124 -2.34 -3.51 -10.88
CA LEU A 124 -3.54 -3.69 -10.07
C LEU A 124 -4.38 -4.88 -10.58
N LEU A 125 -4.90 -5.69 -9.65
CA LEU A 125 -5.65 -6.93 -9.94
C LEU A 125 -6.92 -6.70 -10.75
N ALA A 126 -7.66 -5.62 -10.45
CA ALA A 126 -8.84 -5.24 -11.21
C ALA A 126 -8.52 -4.28 -12.38
N GLY A 127 -7.26 -3.89 -12.55
CA GLY A 127 -6.84 -2.85 -13.49
C GLY A 127 -7.05 -1.42 -12.97
N GLU A 128 -7.73 -1.27 -11.85
CA GLU A 128 -8.02 -0.03 -11.15
C GLU A 128 -8.11 -0.27 -9.64
N SER A 129 -7.96 0.78 -8.83
CA SER A 129 -8.09 0.69 -7.38
C SER A 129 -9.53 0.40 -6.97
N GLY A 130 -9.72 -0.46 -5.98
CA GLY A 130 -11.06 -0.82 -5.58
C GLY A 130 -11.12 -1.82 -4.42
N HIS A 131 -12.15 -2.66 -4.42
CA HIS A 131 -12.44 -3.62 -3.35
C HIS A 131 -11.38 -4.71 -3.14
N LEU A 132 -10.43 -4.87 -4.07
CA LEU A 132 -9.26 -5.75 -3.94
C LEU A 132 -8.05 -5.06 -3.31
N LEU A 133 -8.23 -3.87 -2.71
CA LEU A 133 -7.18 -3.07 -2.09
C LEU A 133 -6.22 -3.85 -1.19
N PRO A 134 -6.65 -4.74 -0.27
CA PRO A 134 -5.69 -5.50 0.56
C PRO A 134 -4.79 -6.42 -0.27
N PHE A 135 -5.33 -7.02 -1.34
CA PHE A 135 -4.57 -7.90 -2.23
C PHE A 135 -3.65 -7.11 -3.16
N ASP A 136 -4.07 -5.92 -3.61
CA ASP A 136 -3.23 -5.00 -4.37
C ASP A 136 -2.08 -4.46 -3.50
N ALA A 137 -2.34 -4.12 -2.25
CA ALA A 137 -1.31 -3.74 -1.27
C ALA A 137 -0.30 -4.89 -1.08
N MET A 138 -0.78 -6.11 -0.87
CA MET A 138 0.09 -7.29 -0.76
C MET A 138 0.92 -7.51 -2.04
N ASN A 139 0.33 -7.29 -3.22
CA ASN A 139 1.08 -7.36 -4.48
C ASN A 139 2.19 -6.31 -4.54
N GLY A 140 1.90 -5.05 -4.18
CA GLY A 140 2.85 -3.94 -4.26
C GLY A 140 3.96 -4.03 -3.23
N PHE A 141 3.63 -4.29 -1.97
CA PHE A 141 4.61 -4.28 -0.88
C PHE A 141 5.36 -5.61 -0.70
N ALA A 142 4.75 -6.73 -1.11
CA ALA A 142 5.34 -8.04 -0.90
C ALA A 142 5.55 -8.84 -2.20
N LEU A 143 4.49 -9.16 -2.93
CA LEU A 143 4.58 -10.18 -3.97
C LEU A 143 5.45 -9.75 -5.16
N PHE A 144 5.30 -8.54 -5.70
CA PHE A 144 6.16 -8.06 -6.78
C PHE A 144 7.62 -7.92 -6.33
N PRO A 145 7.94 -7.25 -5.21
CA PRO A 145 9.30 -7.13 -4.74
C PRO A 145 9.98 -8.48 -4.47
N PHE A 146 9.35 -9.32 -3.64
CA PHE A 146 10.01 -10.56 -3.19
C PHE A 146 10.04 -11.65 -4.25
N ARG A 147 8.99 -11.81 -5.06
CA ARG A 147 9.00 -12.76 -6.18
C ARG A 147 10.05 -12.41 -7.23
N ASN A 148 10.32 -11.13 -7.42
CA ASN A 148 11.29 -10.63 -8.39
C ASN A 148 12.58 -10.14 -7.73
N PHE A 149 12.85 -10.50 -6.48
CA PHE A 149 14.01 -10.02 -5.72
C PHE A 149 15.33 -10.28 -6.43
N PHE A 150 15.52 -11.51 -6.92
CA PHE A 150 16.73 -11.91 -7.65
C PHE A 150 16.76 -11.43 -9.11
N LEU A 151 15.68 -10.83 -9.61
CA LEU A 151 15.61 -10.34 -10.99
C LEU A 151 16.70 -9.28 -11.27
N ARG A 152 16.99 -8.42 -10.29
CA ARG A 152 18.05 -7.41 -10.39
C ARG A 152 19.41 -8.05 -10.57
N ILE A 153 19.74 -9.04 -9.75
CA ILE A 153 21.04 -9.76 -9.85
C ILE A 153 21.15 -10.43 -11.22
N LYS A 154 20.10 -11.12 -11.66
CA LYS A 154 20.07 -11.75 -13.01
C LYS A 154 20.31 -10.71 -14.11
N THR A 155 19.71 -9.52 -14.00
CA THR A 155 19.83 -8.42 -14.98
C THR A 155 21.25 -7.85 -15.00
N VAL A 156 21.84 -7.60 -13.83
CA VAL A 156 23.23 -7.10 -13.71
C VAL A 156 24.22 -8.14 -14.22
N CYS A 157 24.08 -9.41 -13.83
CA CYS A 157 24.93 -10.49 -14.34
C CYS A 157 24.84 -10.65 -15.86
N TYR A 158 23.64 -10.48 -16.43
CA TYR A 158 23.49 -10.49 -17.89
C TYR A 158 24.21 -9.31 -18.54
N ALA A 159 24.10 -8.12 -18.01
CA ALA A 159 24.77 -6.93 -18.52
C ALA A 159 26.30 -7.04 -18.47
N LEU A 160 26.84 -7.57 -17.37
CA LEU A 160 28.28 -7.77 -17.20
C LEU A 160 28.85 -8.88 -18.11
N LYS A 161 28.05 -9.89 -18.45
CA LYS A 161 28.42 -10.97 -19.36
C LYS A 161 28.40 -10.59 -20.85
N GLY A 162 27.73 -9.47 -21.20
CA GLY A 162 27.59 -9.02 -22.59
C GLY A 162 28.92 -8.89 -23.35
N PRO A 163 30.00 -8.28 -22.78
CA PRO A 163 31.31 -8.17 -23.40
C PRO A 163 32.08 -9.50 -23.46
N PHE A 164 31.75 -10.46 -22.59
CA PHE A 164 32.49 -11.75 -22.44
C PHE A 164 31.72 -12.94 -23.04
N ARG A 165 30.83 -12.74 -24.00
CA ARG A 165 30.02 -13.80 -24.63
C ARG A 165 30.77 -14.76 -25.55
N GLY A 166 32.12 -14.84 -25.45
CA GLY A 166 32.99 -15.79 -26.07
C GLY A 166 33.24 -17.00 -25.16
N LYS A 167 32.59 -18.14 -25.48
CA LYS A 167 32.97 -19.51 -25.07
C LYS A 167 33.09 -19.82 -23.57
N LYS A 168 32.00 -20.04 -22.86
CA LYS A 168 31.69 -21.19 -21.99
C LYS A 168 30.37 -20.92 -21.24
N LYS A 169 29.41 -21.84 -21.34
CA LYS A 169 28.17 -21.81 -20.60
C LYS A 169 28.41 -22.12 -19.10
N SER A 170 28.77 -21.12 -18.30
CA SER A 170 28.63 -21.27 -16.85
C SER A 170 27.14 -21.07 -16.50
N LYS A 171 26.55 -21.99 -15.74
CA LYS A 171 25.17 -21.89 -15.28
C LYS A 171 24.99 -20.56 -14.51
N PRO A 172 23.97 -19.73 -14.82
CA PRO A 172 23.77 -18.43 -14.17
C PRO A 172 23.61 -18.53 -12.64
N GLU A 173 23.13 -19.66 -12.15
CA GLU A 173 23.05 -19.98 -10.73
C GLU A 173 24.41 -20.03 -10.04
N THR A 174 25.42 -20.62 -10.68
CA THR A 174 26.79 -20.71 -10.12
C THR A 174 27.42 -19.33 -9.94
N VAL A 175 27.16 -18.39 -10.87
CA VAL A 175 27.70 -17.02 -10.77
C VAL A 175 27.02 -16.24 -9.64
N VAL A 176 25.71 -16.39 -9.48
CA VAL A 176 24.95 -15.76 -8.37
C VAL A 176 25.43 -16.29 -7.02
N TRP A 177 25.60 -17.60 -6.91
CA TRP A 177 26.13 -18.22 -5.69
C TRP A 177 27.58 -17.83 -5.42
N THR A 178 28.43 -17.72 -6.46
CA THR A 178 29.82 -17.28 -6.31
C THR A 178 29.91 -15.84 -5.84
N ILE A 179 29.12 -14.91 -6.39
CA ILE A 179 29.07 -13.51 -5.94
C ILE A 179 28.51 -13.42 -4.53
N GLY A 180 27.44 -14.18 -4.22
CA GLY A 180 26.88 -14.24 -2.88
C GLY A 180 27.86 -14.81 -1.85
N ALA A 181 28.59 -15.87 -2.21
CA ALA A 181 29.61 -16.47 -1.36
C ALA A 181 30.81 -15.53 -1.14
N LEU A 182 31.26 -14.82 -2.19
CA LEU A 182 32.31 -13.82 -2.08
C LEU A 182 31.91 -12.63 -1.19
N ALA A 183 30.67 -12.16 -1.32
CA ALA A 183 30.14 -11.10 -0.47
C ALA A 183 30.01 -11.55 1.00
N ALA A 184 29.50 -12.76 1.23
CA ALA A 184 29.39 -13.34 2.57
C ALA A 184 30.79 -13.60 3.19
N ALA A 185 31.74 -14.13 2.41
CA ALA A 185 33.12 -14.34 2.85
C ALA A 185 33.81 -12.99 3.15
N GLY A 186 33.62 -11.97 2.34
CA GLY A 186 34.15 -10.62 2.58
C GLY A 186 33.58 -9.99 3.86
N LEU A 187 32.27 -10.15 4.10
CA LEU A 187 31.63 -9.69 5.33
C LEU A 187 32.16 -10.44 6.57
N LEU A 188 32.27 -11.76 6.47
CA LEU A 188 32.80 -12.59 7.56
C LEU A 188 34.26 -12.25 7.84
N PHE A 189 35.08 -12.09 6.81
CA PHE A 189 36.47 -11.67 6.93
C PHE A 189 36.59 -10.30 7.63
N TRP A 190 35.78 -9.33 7.21
CA TRP A 190 35.75 -8.00 7.83
C TRP A 190 35.32 -8.07 9.31
N LEU A 191 34.29 -8.87 9.62
CA LEU A 191 33.81 -9.06 10.99
C LEU A 191 34.91 -9.66 11.88
N VAL A 192 35.60 -10.71 11.39
CA VAL A 192 36.69 -11.37 12.12
C VAL A 192 37.88 -10.43 12.28
N LEU A 193 38.19 -9.65 11.24
CA LEU A 193 39.27 -8.66 11.28
C LEU A 193 38.99 -7.60 12.38
N ARG A 194 37.77 -7.14 12.48
CA ARG A 194 37.35 -6.17 13.49
C ARG A 194 37.40 -6.76 14.92
N LEU A 195 36.92 -7.99 15.08
CA LEU A 195 36.98 -8.69 16.38
C LEU A 195 38.44 -8.92 16.84
N LEU A 196 39.35 -9.20 15.92
CA LEU A 196 40.77 -9.34 16.21
C LEU A 196 41.42 -7.99 16.55
N ALA A 197 41.06 -6.93 15.86
CA ALA A 197 41.53 -5.56 16.15
C ALA A 197 41.02 -5.05 17.51
N ASP A 198 39.79 -5.40 17.88
CA ASP A 198 39.22 -5.06 19.20
C ASP A 198 39.85 -5.91 20.32
N ALA A 199 40.34 -7.11 20.01
CA ALA A 199 40.93 -8.02 20.98
C ALA A 199 42.41 -7.70 21.31
N ASP A 200 43.17 -7.14 20.38
CA ASP A 200 44.62 -6.87 20.55
C ASP A 200 45.01 -5.52 19.93
N LYS A 201 45.53 -4.61 20.77
CA LYS A 201 45.98 -3.27 20.37
C LYS A 201 47.17 -3.30 19.42
N GLY A 202 48.10 -4.26 19.55
CA GLY A 202 49.26 -4.43 18.68
C GLY A 202 48.83 -4.86 17.28
N PHE A 203 47.79 -5.74 17.20
CA PHE A 203 47.20 -6.15 15.95
C PHE A 203 46.42 -4.99 15.29
N ALA A 204 45.74 -4.18 16.08
CA ALA A 204 45.08 -2.99 15.61
C ALA A 204 46.05 -1.97 15.02
N GLU A 205 47.18 -1.71 15.67
CA GLU A 205 48.25 -0.86 15.16
C GLU A 205 48.88 -1.40 13.88
N LEU A 206 49.12 -2.71 13.82
CA LEU A 206 49.70 -3.35 12.63
C LEU A 206 48.77 -3.24 11.40
N ILE A 207 47.48 -3.46 11.62
CA ILE A 207 46.45 -3.33 10.56
C ILE A 207 46.28 -1.89 10.15
N SER A 208 46.28 -0.95 11.12
CA SER A 208 46.20 0.47 10.83
C SER A 208 47.37 0.92 9.95
N HIS A 209 48.60 0.43 10.17
CA HIS A 209 49.77 0.74 9.36
C HIS A 209 49.76 0.14 7.96
N TRP A 210 49.18 -1.05 7.77
CA TRP A 210 49.20 -1.76 6.49
C TRP A 210 47.99 -1.51 5.59
N LEU A 211 46.80 -1.24 6.16
CA LEU A 211 45.56 -0.98 5.43
C LEU A 211 45.18 0.50 5.39
N LEU A 212 45.81 1.37 6.20
CA LEU A 212 45.44 2.79 6.39
C LEU A 212 46.45 3.78 5.79
N ASP A 213 47.50 3.33 5.13
CA ASP A 213 48.21 4.19 4.16
C ASP A 213 47.40 4.45 2.87
N LEU A 214 46.32 3.72 2.68
CA LEU A 214 45.16 4.16 1.92
C LEU A 214 44.27 4.93 2.88
N ASP A 215 44.30 6.26 2.83
CA ASP A 215 43.52 7.21 3.62
C ASP A 215 41.99 7.06 3.35
N PHE A 216 41.52 5.82 3.33
CA PHE A 216 40.14 5.41 3.30
C PHE A 216 39.65 5.34 4.76
N ARG A 217 39.49 6.49 5.40
CA ARG A 217 38.51 6.64 6.47
C ARG A 217 37.12 6.39 5.88
N ILE A 218 36.88 5.17 5.43
CA ILE A 218 35.54 4.74 5.07
C ILE A 218 34.87 4.42 6.39
N ASP A 219 34.10 5.35 6.89
CA ASP A 219 33.22 5.16 8.03
C ASP A 219 32.52 3.82 7.89
N GLY A 220 32.51 2.99 8.92
CA GLY A 220 31.80 1.71 8.88
C GLY A 220 30.32 1.88 8.50
N GLU A 221 29.77 3.07 8.69
CA GLU A 221 28.45 3.50 8.26
C GLU A 221 28.28 3.48 6.71
N ILE A 222 29.34 3.88 5.96
CA ILE A 222 29.30 3.85 4.47
C ILE A 222 29.21 2.42 3.98
N TRP A 223 30.02 1.50 4.54
CA TRP A 223 29.97 0.08 4.20
C TRP A 223 28.64 -0.56 4.53
N LEU A 224 28.07 -0.25 5.70
CA LEU A 224 26.75 -0.72 6.07
C LEU A 224 25.67 -0.19 5.11
N LYS A 225 25.74 1.09 4.75
CA LYS A 225 24.82 1.67 3.76
C LYS A 225 24.95 1.01 2.40
N LEU A 226 26.16 0.77 1.90
CA LEU A 226 26.40 0.06 0.65
C LEU A 226 25.84 -1.37 0.69
N LEU A 227 26.09 -2.10 1.77
CA LEU A 227 25.60 -3.47 1.95
C LEU A 227 24.07 -3.53 1.98
N PHE A 228 23.43 -2.71 2.84
CA PHE A 228 21.97 -2.68 2.94
C PHE A 228 21.28 -2.09 1.71
N SER A 229 21.99 -1.31 0.89
CA SER A 229 21.47 -0.84 -0.39
C SER A 229 21.26 -1.97 -1.41
N LEU A 230 21.94 -3.11 -1.26
CA LEU A 230 21.73 -4.27 -2.12
C LEU A 230 20.32 -4.84 -2.01
N PRO A 231 19.82 -5.24 -0.81
CA PRO A 231 18.48 -5.75 -0.66
C PRO A 231 17.40 -4.68 -0.93
N VAL A 232 17.62 -3.43 -0.53
CA VAL A 232 16.67 -2.33 -0.81
C VAL A 232 16.58 -2.08 -2.31
N GLY A 233 17.71 -2.03 -3.03
CA GLY A 233 17.72 -1.90 -4.49
C GLY A 233 17.12 -3.10 -5.21
N ALA A 234 17.27 -4.31 -4.67
CA ALA A 234 16.63 -5.51 -5.20
C ALA A 234 15.10 -5.47 -5.00
N TRP A 235 14.64 -5.00 -3.84
CA TRP A 235 13.22 -4.80 -3.53
C TRP A 235 12.59 -3.75 -4.47
N LEU A 236 13.22 -2.59 -4.61
CA LEU A 236 12.77 -1.53 -5.53
C LEU A 236 12.71 -2.02 -6.98
N PHE A 237 13.76 -2.69 -7.44
CA PHE A 237 13.79 -3.24 -8.79
C PHE A 237 12.74 -4.34 -8.99
N GLY A 238 12.56 -5.20 -8.00
CA GLY A 238 11.52 -6.23 -8.00
C GLY A 238 10.13 -5.66 -8.10
N LEU A 239 9.85 -4.55 -7.41
CA LEU A 239 8.62 -3.79 -7.53
C LEU A 239 8.44 -3.22 -8.94
N LEU A 240 9.39 -2.40 -9.40
CA LEU A 240 9.23 -1.62 -10.64
C LEU A 240 9.33 -2.51 -11.89
N ALA A 241 10.37 -3.34 -12.01
CA ALA A 241 10.52 -4.23 -13.15
C ALA A 241 9.54 -5.40 -13.10
N GLY A 242 9.25 -5.93 -11.90
CA GLY A 242 8.28 -7.01 -11.71
C GLY A 242 6.87 -6.60 -12.09
N SER A 243 6.40 -5.43 -11.65
CA SER A 243 5.08 -4.90 -12.04
C SER A 243 5.05 -4.50 -13.53
N ALA A 244 6.16 -3.96 -14.05
CA ALA A 244 6.26 -3.61 -15.47
C ALA A 244 6.22 -4.84 -16.39
N ARG A 245 6.78 -5.98 -15.98
CA ARG A 245 6.73 -7.25 -16.71
C ARG A 245 5.44 -8.03 -16.53
N ALA A 246 4.63 -7.66 -15.54
CA ALA A 246 3.42 -8.40 -15.23
C ALA A 246 2.43 -8.38 -16.40
N GLU A 247 1.92 -9.57 -16.75
CA GLU A 247 0.89 -9.71 -17.76
C GLU A 247 -0.47 -9.30 -17.17
N LYS A 248 -1.05 -8.24 -17.74
CA LYS A 248 -2.32 -7.66 -17.27
C LYS A 248 -3.44 -8.68 -17.23
N GLU A 249 -3.48 -9.59 -18.22
CA GLU A 249 -4.54 -10.60 -18.29
C GLU A 249 -4.41 -11.63 -17.16
N LYS A 250 -3.20 -12.11 -16.87
CA LYS A 250 -2.96 -13.02 -15.73
C LYS A 250 -3.32 -12.36 -14.39
N LEU A 251 -3.02 -11.07 -14.23
CA LEU A 251 -3.42 -10.32 -13.03
C LEU A 251 -4.93 -10.19 -12.91
N ARG A 252 -5.62 -9.86 -13.99
CA ARG A 252 -7.09 -9.78 -14.02
C ARG A 252 -7.75 -11.13 -13.74
N LEU A 253 -7.23 -12.21 -14.31
CA LEU A 253 -7.70 -13.58 -14.02
C LEU A 253 -7.50 -13.91 -12.54
N ARG A 254 -6.36 -13.56 -11.97
CA ARG A 254 -6.12 -13.72 -10.53
C ARG A 254 -7.10 -12.89 -9.69
N GLY A 255 -7.34 -11.63 -10.07
CA GLY A 255 -8.33 -10.78 -9.41
C GLY A 255 -9.74 -11.37 -9.46
N ARG A 256 -10.17 -11.93 -10.61
CA ARG A 256 -11.44 -12.65 -10.74
C ARG A 256 -11.49 -13.87 -9.82
N ARG A 257 -10.46 -14.72 -9.80
CA ARG A 257 -10.39 -15.89 -8.91
C ARG A 257 -10.50 -15.50 -7.44
N ILE A 258 -9.81 -14.43 -7.01
CA ILE A 258 -9.91 -13.92 -5.63
C ILE A 258 -11.33 -13.44 -5.35
N ASN A 259 -11.93 -12.69 -6.26
CA ASN A 259 -13.30 -12.21 -6.09
C ASN A 259 -14.31 -13.38 -6.05
N ASP A 260 -14.13 -14.40 -6.90
CA ASP A 260 -14.96 -15.60 -6.89
C ASP A 260 -14.79 -16.40 -5.60
N ALA A 261 -13.56 -16.52 -5.09
CA ALA A 261 -13.29 -17.14 -3.80
C ALA A 261 -13.97 -16.36 -2.65
N LEU A 262 -13.89 -15.03 -2.65
CA LEU A 262 -14.59 -14.20 -1.69
C LEU A 262 -16.13 -14.33 -1.79
N ASN A 263 -16.67 -14.51 -3.00
CA ASN A 263 -18.10 -14.71 -3.21
C ASN A 263 -18.56 -16.13 -2.82
N ARG A 264 -17.65 -17.09 -2.75
CA ARG A 264 -17.91 -18.48 -2.28
C ARG A 264 -17.75 -18.66 -0.78
N LEU A 265 -17.38 -17.59 -0.04
CA LEU A 265 -17.36 -17.64 1.43
C LEU A 265 -18.72 -18.11 1.97
N GLY A 266 -18.70 -18.80 3.11
CA GLY A 266 -19.90 -19.37 3.72
C GLY A 266 -21.04 -18.34 3.81
N LYS A 267 -22.20 -18.72 3.32
CA LYS A 267 -23.37 -17.85 3.29
C LYS A 267 -24.20 -18.04 4.54
N VAL A 268 -24.45 -16.95 5.23
CA VAL A 268 -25.29 -16.88 6.43
C VAL A 268 -26.71 -16.50 5.99
N PRO A 269 -27.76 -17.11 6.55
CA PRO A 269 -29.14 -16.72 6.25
C PRO A 269 -29.36 -15.21 6.46
N ASN A 270 -30.03 -14.57 5.52
CA ASN A 270 -30.30 -13.12 5.58
C ASN A 270 -31.03 -12.71 6.87
N LEU A 271 -31.86 -13.60 7.45
CA LEU A 271 -32.55 -13.33 8.71
C LEU A 271 -31.57 -12.96 9.85
N VAL A 272 -30.42 -13.65 9.93
CA VAL A 272 -29.42 -13.37 10.96
C VAL A 272 -28.87 -11.95 10.81
N TRP A 273 -28.54 -11.56 9.56
CA TRP A 273 -28.04 -10.21 9.28
C TRP A 273 -29.12 -9.15 9.50
N THR A 274 -30.37 -9.41 9.09
CA THR A 274 -31.48 -8.52 9.32
C THR A 274 -31.71 -8.28 10.82
N LEU A 275 -31.71 -9.34 11.65
CA LEU A 275 -31.85 -9.22 13.10
C LEU A 275 -30.66 -8.49 13.73
N LEU A 276 -29.43 -8.82 13.32
CA LEU A 276 -28.24 -8.16 13.83
C LEU A 276 -28.24 -6.67 13.50
N THR A 277 -28.48 -6.30 12.23
CA THR A 277 -28.53 -4.89 11.81
C THR A 277 -29.67 -4.14 12.50
N ALA A 278 -30.83 -4.77 12.65
CA ALA A 278 -31.95 -4.18 13.40
C ALA A 278 -31.60 -3.92 14.88
N LEU A 279 -30.90 -4.85 15.51
CA LEU A 279 -30.39 -4.70 16.87
C LEU A 279 -29.45 -3.51 17.00
N PHE A 280 -28.50 -3.35 16.06
CA PHE A 280 -27.59 -2.19 16.04
C PHE A 280 -28.36 -0.87 15.84
N CYS A 281 -29.29 -0.80 14.89
CA CYS A 281 -30.12 0.39 14.68
C CYS A 281 -30.93 0.73 15.93
N LEU A 282 -31.55 -0.27 16.57
CA LEU A 282 -32.30 -0.05 17.81
C LEU A 282 -31.40 0.44 18.96
N LEU A 283 -30.20 -0.16 19.09
CA LEU A 283 -29.21 0.26 20.08
C LEU A 283 -28.77 1.70 19.86
N TYR A 284 -28.54 2.12 18.63
CA TYR A 284 -28.13 3.49 18.31
C TYR A 284 -29.29 4.47 18.51
N LEU A 285 -30.49 4.11 18.13
CA LEU A 285 -31.67 4.92 18.41
C LEU A 285 -31.82 5.13 19.92
N LEU A 286 -31.75 4.07 20.73
CA LEU A 286 -31.79 4.15 22.19
C LEU A 286 -30.67 5.06 22.73
N PHE A 287 -29.45 4.90 22.21
CA PHE A 287 -28.31 5.73 22.57
C PHE A 287 -28.57 7.22 22.26
N PHE A 288 -29.12 7.54 21.10
CA PHE A 288 -29.45 8.91 20.72
C PHE A 288 -30.52 9.51 21.64
N VAL A 289 -31.53 8.73 22.00
CA VAL A 289 -32.62 9.20 22.90
C VAL A 289 -32.10 9.46 24.32
N VAL A 290 -31.35 8.49 24.89
CA VAL A 290 -30.79 8.58 26.24
C VAL A 290 -29.77 9.70 26.37
N GLN A 291 -28.93 9.84 25.36
CA GLN A 291 -27.80 10.79 25.36
C GLN A 291 -28.14 12.10 24.61
N ALA A 292 -29.39 12.33 24.24
CA ALA A 292 -29.78 13.47 23.40
C ALA A 292 -29.22 14.81 23.92
N ARG A 293 -29.42 15.11 25.21
CA ARG A 293 -28.95 16.37 25.83
C ARG A 293 -27.42 16.50 25.76
N TYR A 294 -26.68 15.42 26.00
CA TYR A 294 -25.22 15.38 25.94
C TYR A 294 -24.69 15.46 24.51
N LEU A 295 -25.28 14.72 23.58
CA LEU A 295 -24.81 14.64 22.20
C LEU A 295 -25.05 15.94 21.42
N PHE A 296 -26.24 16.56 21.63
CA PHE A 296 -26.65 17.77 20.92
C PHE A 296 -26.30 19.07 21.64
N GLY A 297 -25.71 19.02 22.85
CA GLY A 297 -25.27 20.19 23.60
C GLY A 297 -24.26 21.08 22.86
N ALA A 298 -23.42 20.48 21.98
CA ALA A 298 -22.49 21.22 21.16
C ALA A 298 -23.17 22.15 20.14
N PHE A 299 -24.36 21.81 19.63
CA PHE A 299 -25.13 22.65 18.71
C PHE A 299 -25.75 23.86 19.39
N THR A 300 -26.20 23.69 20.65
CA THR A 300 -26.82 24.76 21.43
C THR A 300 -25.81 25.60 22.23
N ARG A 301 -24.49 25.22 22.14
CA ARG A 301 -23.41 25.78 22.96
C ARG A 301 -23.70 25.70 24.47
N SER A 302 -24.62 24.87 24.89
CA SER A 302 -24.94 24.57 26.28
C SER A 302 -24.11 23.37 26.73
N LEU A 303 -23.13 23.61 27.60
CA LEU A 303 -22.38 22.52 28.20
C LEU A 303 -23.21 21.83 29.26
N PRO A 304 -23.20 20.50 29.35
CA PRO A 304 -23.74 19.80 30.51
C PRO A 304 -23.04 20.26 31.79
N GLU A 305 -23.79 20.35 32.89
CA GLU A 305 -23.26 20.74 34.20
C GLU A 305 -22.08 19.84 34.62
N GLY A 306 -20.99 20.47 35.03
CA GLY A 306 -19.80 19.75 35.50
C GLY A 306 -18.73 19.37 34.43
N PHE A 307 -18.96 19.69 33.15
CA PHE A 307 -17.97 19.41 32.10
C PHE A 307 -17.16 20.66 31.71
N ILE A 308 -15.82 20.45 31.57
CA ILE A 308 -14.91 21.41 30.93
C ILE A 308 -15.01 21.23 29.41
N VAL A 309 -15.04 22.31 28.64
CA VAL A 309 -15.16 22.28 27.15
C VAL A 309 -14.18 21.32 26.48
N SER A 310 -12.92 21.29 26.93
CA SER A 310 -11.89 20.41 26.37
C SER A 310 -12.16 18.93 26.61
N GLU A 311 -12.71 18.60 27.77
CA GLU A 311 -13.04 17.23 28.15
C GLU A 311 -14.30 16.75 27.42
N TYR A 312 -15.34 17.57 27.40
CA TYR A 312 -16.56 17.32 26.65
C TYR A 312 -16.32 17.08 25.16
N ALA A 313 -15.46 17.90 24.54
CA ALA A 313 -15.18 17.79 23.10
C ALA A 313 -14.33 16.56 22.76
N ARG A 314 -13.36 16.20 23.62
CA ARG A 314 -12.53 15.00 23.41
C ARG A 314 -13.25 13.72 23.75
N GLN A 315 -14.07 13.76 24.80
CA GLN A 315 -14.80 12.58 25.25
C GLN A 315 -15.87 12.19 24.21
N GLY A 316 -15.85 10.95 23.82
CA GLY A 316 -16.79 10.41 22.84
C GLY A 316 -16.43 10.65 21.38
N PHE A 317 -15.51 11.57 21.03
CA PHE A 317 -15.12 11.81 19.62
C PHE A 317 -14.54 10.56 18.96
N PHE A 318 -13.52 9.97 19.56
CA PHE A 318 -12.86 8.79 19.01
C PHE A 318 -13.77 7.56 19.09
N GLU A 319 -14.61 7.47 20.11
CA GLU A 319 -15.61 6.41 20.27
C GLU A 319 -16.63 6.44 19.14
N LEU A 320 -17.14 7.61 18.78
CA LEU A 320 -18.04 7.77 17.63
C LEU A 320 -17.37 7.39 16.31
N CYS A 321 -16.10 7.77 16.11
CA CYS A 321 -15.34 7.35 14.92
C CYS A 321 -15.16 5.82 14.88
N LYS A 322 -14.87 5.17 16.02
CA LYS A 322 -14.77 3.70 16.12
C LYS A 322 -16.09 3.01 15.82
N VAL A 323 -17.20 3.55 16.31
CA VAL A 323 -18.56 3.04 16.01
C VAL A 323 -18.81 3.12 14.50
N MET A 324 -18.51 4.25 13.86
CA MET A 324 -18.65 4.38 12.41
C MET A 324 -17.78 3.36 11.64
N ALA A 325 -16.54 3.14 12.09
CA ALA A 325 -15.66 2.12 11.49
C ALA A 325 -16.24 0.71 11.66
N ALA A 326 -16.81 0.39 12.84
CA ALA A 326 -17.47 -0.88 13.09
C ALA A 326 -18.70 -1.06 12.19
N ASN A 327 -19.47 0.01 11.92
CA ASN A 327 -20.60 -0.02 11.00
C ASN A 327 -20.17 -0.31 9.56
N PHE A 328 -19.03 0.22 9.10
CA PHE A 328 -18.48 -0.16 7.80
C PHE A 328 -18.09 -1.64 7.74
N VAL A 329 -17.51 -2.18 8.82
CA VAL A 329 -17.18 -3.62 8.91
C VAL A 329 -18.47 -4.44 8.88
N LEU A 330 -19.49 -4.08 9.66
CA LEU A 330 -20.79 -4.75 9.66
C LEU A 330 -21.41 -4.72 8.26
N LEU A 331 -21.47 -3.55 7.62
CA LEU A 331 -22.01 -3.41 6.27
C LEU A 331 -21.24 -4.27 5.25
N TRP A 332 -19.89 -4.33 5.38
CA TRP A 332 -19.07 -5.20 4.54
C TRP A 332 -19.39 -6.68 4.77
N LEU A 333 -19.53 -7.12 6.03
CA LEU A 333 -19.90 -8.49 6.36
C LEU A 333 -21.28 -8.84 5.78
N VAL A 334 -22.28 -7.98 6.01
CA VAL A 334 -23.64 -8.15 5.48
C VAL A 334 -23.59 -8.27 3.95
N THR A 335 -22.90 -7.38 3.25
CA THR A 335 -22.82 -7.41 1.78
C THR A 335 -22.09 -8.62 1.22
N ARG A 336 -21.17 -9.22 1.98
CA ARG A 336 -20.34 -10.35 1.52
C ARG A 336 -20.85 -11.72 1.94
N LEU A 337 -21.40 -11.81 3.13
CA LEU A 337 -21.77 -13.10 3.73
C LEU A 337 -23.28 -13.41 3.68
N SER A 338 -24.13 -12.48 3.24
CA SER A 338 -25.57 -12.75 3.05
C SER A 338 -25.79 -13.81 2.00
N ALA A 339 -26.72 -14.73 2.28
CA ALA A 339 -27.08 -15.83 1.38
C ALA A 339 -27.71 -15.31 0.07
N LYS A 340 -28.54 -14.27 0.15
CA LYS A 340 -29.11 -13.58 -1.00
C LYS A 340 -28.55 -12.17 -1.11
N PRO A 341 -28.39 -11.63 -2.32
CA PRO A 341 -27.98 -10.24 -2.51
C PRO A 341 -28.88 -9.29 -1.74
N LEU A 342 -28.28 -8.27 -1.08
CA LEU A 342 -29.01 -7.27 -0.29
C LEU A 342 -30.21 -6.67 -1.03
N ARG A 343 -30.07 -6.41 -2.33
CA ARG A 343 -31.11 -5.79 -3.17
C ARG A 343 -32.36 -6.63 -3.33
N GLU A 344 -32.29 -7.93 -3.09
CA GLU A 344 -33.43 -8.85 -3.13
C GLU A 344 -34.20 -8.84 -1.80
N ASN A 345 -33.56 -8.35 -0.70
CA ASN A 345 -34.19 -8.22 0.62
C ASN A 345 -34.36 -6.74 0.97
N ARG A 346 -35.56 -6.21 0.72
CA ARG A 346 -35.90 -4.80 0.98
C ARG A 346 -35.74 -4.42 2.44
N ALA A 347 -36.12 -5.31 3.37
CA ALA A 347 -36.02 -5.03 4.81
C ALA A 347 -34.55 -4.86 5.24
N GLU A 348 -33.67 -5.76 4.80
CA GLU A 348 -32.24 -5.70 5.10
C GLU A 348 -31.57 -4.47 4.45
N THR A 349 -31.96 -4.14 3.20
CA THR A 349 -31.49 -2.93 2.52
C THR A 349 -31.91 -1.67 3.29
N LEU A 350 -33.15 -1.60 3.73
CA LEU A 350 -33.68 -0.46 4.52
C LEU A 350 -32.90 -0.30 5.83
N LEU A 351 -32.70 -1.40 6.57
CA LEU A 351 -31.92 -1.39 7.82
C LEU A 351 -30.49 -0.93 7.60
N CYS A 352 -29.83 -1.40 6.52
CA CYS A 352 -28.49 -0.92 6.15
C CYS A 352 -28.48 0.59 5.83
N VAL A 353 -29.53 1.11 5.19
CA VAL A 353 -29.65 2.57 4.94
C VAL A 353 -29.86 3.32 6.26
N ILE A 354 -30.70 2.82 7.18
CA ILE A 354 -30.87 3.41 8.51
C ILE A 354 -29.55 3.42 9.26
N LEU A 355 -28.81 2.31 9.29
CA LEU A 355 -27.48 2.20 9.91
C LEU A 355 -26.51 3.25 9.36
N LEU A 356 -26.53 3.50 8.04
CA LEU A 356 -25.68 4.52 7.41
C LEU A 356 -26.13 5.94 7.80
N LEU A 357 -27.45 6.20 7.89
CA LEU A 357 -27.97 7.50 8.35
C LEU A 357 -27.59 7.77 9.80
N GLU A 358 -27.69 6.76 10.68
CA GLU A 358 -27.22 6.85 12.07
C GLU A 358 -25.70 7.09 12.13
N SER A 359 -24.92 6.42 11.26
CA SER A 359 -23.47 6.67 11.14
C SER A 359 -23.16 8.09 10.68
N MET A 360 -23.95 8.64 9.75
CA MET A 360 -23.81 10.04 9.33
C MET A 360 -24.18 11.01 10.49
N LEU A 361 -25.18 10.67 11.29
CA LEU A 361 -25.54 11.45 12.48
C LEU A 361 -24.40 11.43 13.51
N PHE A 362 -23.75 10.29 13.74
CA PHE A 362 -22.53 10.22 14.57
C PHE A 362 -21.41 11.13 14.04
N ALA A 363 -21.21 11.17 12.72
CA ALA A 363 -20.21 12.05 12.11
C ALA A 363 -20.55 13.54 12.36
N VAL A 364 -21.83 13.92 12.18
CA VAL A 364 -22.29 15.30 12.41
C VAL A 364 -22.11 15.70 13.88
N ILE A 365 -22.46 14.81 14.81
CA ILE A 365 -22.24 15.05 16.25
C ILE A 365 -20.75 15.17 16.57
N ALA A 366 -19.91 14.26 16.07
CA ALA A 366 -18.46 14.32 16.28
C ALA A 366 -17.88 15.62 15.72
N PHE A 367 -18.32 16.02 14.52
CA PHE A 367 -17.89 17.27 13.90
C PHE A 367 -18.33 18.50 14.67
N SER A 368 -19.58 18.54 15.18
CA SER A 368 -20.07 19.66 15.99
C SER A 368 -19.30 19.84 17.30
N LYS A 369 -18.97 18.73 17.98
CA LYS A 369 -18.10 18.74 19.17
C LYS A 369 -16.71 19.28 18.85
N LEU A 370 -16.14 18.85 17.72
CA LEU A 370 -14.82 19.32 17.27
C LEU A 370 -14.84 20.79 16.90
N MET A 371 -15.90 21.29 16.25
CA MET A 371 -16.08 22.70 15.94
C MET A 371 -16.20 23.57 17.19
N LEU A 372 -16.94 23.11 18.21
CA LEU A 372 -17.00 23.75 19.52
C LEU A 372 -15.59 23.82 20.15
N TYR A 373 -14.82 22.75 20.06
CA TYR A 373 -13.46 22.71 20.58
C TYR A 373 -12.53 23.69 19.85
N ILE A 374 -12.63 23.75 18.52
CA ILE A 374 -11.86 24.70 17.69
C ILE A 374 -12.23 26.15 18.00
N SER A 375 -13.52 26.44 18.19
CA SER A 375 -13.99 27.81 18.49
C SER A 375 -13.49 28.34 19.84
N CYS A 376 -13.33 27.45 20.83
CA CYS A 376 -12.84 27.84 22.16
C CYS A 376 -11.32 27.90 22.29
N PHE A 377 -10.60 27.02 21.59
CA PHE A 377 -9.15 26.82 21.78
C PHE A 377 -8.31 27.06 20.52
N GLY A 378 -8.93 27.56 19.44
CA GLY A 378 -8.27 27.84 18.18
C GLY A 378 -8.02 26.59 17.32
N PHE A 379 -7.39 26.78 16.18
CA PHE A 379 -7.11 25.74 15.19
C PHE A 379 -5.70 25.17 15.39
N THR A 380 -5.55 23.85 15.33
CA THR A 380 -4.25 23.17 15.44
C THR A 380 -4.15 22.02 14.43
N PRO A 381 -2.93 21.59 14.04
CA PRO A 381 -2.75 20.47 13.11
C PRO A 381 -3.49 19.20 13.55
N ARG A 382 -3.47 18.85 14.83
CA ARG A 382 -4.19 17.67 15.37
C ARG A 382 -5.71 17.79 15.22
N ARG A 383 -6.26 18.99 15.34
CA ARG A 383 -7.72 19.23 15.14
C ARG A 383 -8.08 19.16 13.67
N LEU A 384 -7.19 19.60 12.79
CA LEU A 384 -7.34 19.45 11.35
C LEU A 384 -7.35 17.95 10.94
N GLN A 385 -6.46 17.14 11.51
CA GLN A 385 -6.44 15.66 11.33
C GLN A 385 -7.78 15.05 11.74
N SER A 386 -8.29 15.44 12.91
CA SER A 386 -9.57 14.94 13.43
C SER A 386 -10.74 15.35 12.54
N SER A 387 -10.76 16.60 12.05
CA SER A 387 -11.77 17.09 11.09
C SER A 387 -11.73 16.29 9.79
N TRP A 388 -10.53 16.05 9.26
CA TRP A 388 -10.35 15.25 8.05
C TRP A 388 -10.88 13.83 8.23
N LEU A 389 -10.57 13.17 9.36
CA LEU A 389 -11.05 11.81 9.63
C LEU A 389 -12.58 11.73 9.58
N VAL A 390 -13.27 12.65 10.24
CA VAL A 390 -14.76 12.69 10.25
C VAL A 390 -15.29 12.94 8.84
N CYS A 391 -14.70 13.88 8.09
CA CYS A 391 -15.12 14.14 6.71
C CYS A 391 -14.95 12.92 5.80
N VAL A 392 -13.84 12.18 5.95
CA VAL A 392 -13.59 10.94 5.18
C VAL A 392 -14.60 9.85 5.56
N LEU A 393 -14.90 9.67 6.85
CA LEU A 393 -15.89 8.70 7.29
C LEU A 393 -17.30 9.09 6.82
N PHE A 394 -17.68 10.37 6.93
CA PHE A 394 -18.97 10.87 6.43
C PHE A 394 -19.12 10.63 4.92
N PHE A 395 -18.10 10.99 4.13
CA PHE A 395 -18.10 10.74 2.70
C PHE A 395 -18.14 9.24 2.38
N GLY A 396 -17.52 8.40 3.21
CA GLY A 396 -17.63 6.95 3.15
C GLY A 396 -19.05 6.45 3.29
N CYS A 397 -19.84 7.02 4.24
CA CYS A 397 -21.25 6.69 4.40
C CYS A 397 -22.07 7.07 3.15
N LEU A 398 -21.81 8.24 2.56
CA LEU A 398 -22.46 8.65 1.29
C LEU A 398 -22.13 7.68 0.16
N CYS A 399 -20.85 7.32 0.00
CA CYS A 399 -20.42 6.35 -0.98
C CYS A 399 -21.05 4.97 -0.77
N ALA A 400 -21.10 4.48 0.47
CA ALA A 400 -21.72 3.20 0.80
C ALA A 400 -23.23 3.22 0.51
N GLY A 401 -23.93 4.27 0.91
CA GLY A 401 -25.34 4.48 0.60
C GLY A 401 -25.62 4.51 -0.90
N TYR A 402 -24.81 5.26 -1.66
CA TYR A 402 -24.91 5.30 -3.11
C TYR A 402 -24.69 3.90 -3.74
N SER A 403 -23.69 3.15 -3.25
CA SER A 403 -23.44 1.79 -3.71
C SER A 403 -24.61 0.86 -3.42
N LEU A 404 -25.20 0.99 -2.23
CA LEU A 404 -26.33 0.16 -1.79
C LEU A 404 -27.59 0.45 -2.60
N LEU A 405 -27.94 1.72 -2.79
CA LEU A 405 -29.15 2.16 -3.47
C LEU A 405 -29.05 2.04 -5.00
N CYS A 406 -27.94 2.54 -5.58
CA CYS A 406 -27.74 2.59 -7.05
C CYS A 406 -27.04 1.34 -7.59
N GLY A 407 -26.38 0.51 -6.76
CA GLY A 407 -25.61 -0.67 -7.15
C GLY A 407 -24.33 -0.38 -7.91
N LYS A 408 -23.92 0.86 -7.95
CA LYS A 408 -22.65 1.26 -8.57
C LYS A 408 -21.55 1.20 -7.54
N LYS A 409 -20.38 0.69 -7.93
CA LYS A 409 -19.21 0.59 -7.05
C LYS A 409 -18.67 1.99 -6.75
N SER A 410 -18.78 2.45 -5.52
CA SER A 410 -18.35 3.79 -5.07
C SER A 410 -17.11 3.77 -4.16
N PHE A 411 -16.65 2.59 -3.74
CA PHE A 411 -15.47 2.44 -2.87
C PHE A 411 -14.22 3.13 -3.42
N ARG A 412 -14.03 3.08 -4.75
CA ARG A 412 -12.94 3.77 -5.44
C ARG A 412 -12.98 5.29 -5.22
N ALA A 413 -14.17 5.89 -5.32
CA ALA A 413 -14.34 7.33 -5.10
C ALA A 413 -13.99 7.71 -3.66
N TRP A 414 -14.43 6.91 -2.68
CA TRP A 414 -14.07 7.09 -1.28
C TRP A 414 -12.56 7.02 -1.05
N MET A 415 -11.89 6.01 -1.60
CA MET A 415 -10.45 5.81 -1.47
C MET A 415 -9.65 6.98 -2.10
N ILE A 416 -10.04 7.42 -3.30
CA ILE A 416 -9.39 8.55 -3.98
C ILE A 416 -9.63 9.84 -3.21
N PHE A 417 -10.85 10.08 -2.71
CA PHE A 417 -11.14 11.23 -1.86
C PHE A 417 -10.26 11.25 -0.61
N GLY A 418 -10.18 10.11 0.10
CA GLY A 418 -9.31 9.98 1.29
C GLY A 418 -7.84 10.26 0.97
N ALA A 419 -7.32 9.71 -0.12
CA ALA A 419 -5.93 9.89 -0.53
C ALA A 419 -5.61 11.32 -0.95
N VAL A 420 -6.44 11.92 -1.82
CA VAL A 420 -6.23 13.29 -2.30
C VAL A 420 -6.37 14.29 -1.16
N SER A 421 -7.41 14.16 -0.34
CA SER A 421 -7.61 15.05 0.81
C SER A 421 -6.51 14.91 1.85
N LEU A 422 -5.98 13.69 2.07
CA LEU A 422 -4.81 13.45 2.93
C LEU A 422 -3.56 14.13 2.37
N ALA A 423 -3.30 13.99 1.07
CA ALA A 423 -2.16 14.64 0.44
C ALA A 423 -2.24 16.17 0.54
N LEU A 424 -3.43 16.75 0.29
CA LEU A 424 -3.64 18.19 0.42
C LEU A 424 -3.50 18.68 1.87
N LEU A 425 -3.91 17.86 2.83
CA LEU A 425 -3.77 18.17 4.24
C LEU A 425 -2.31 18.34 4.68
N HIS A 426 -1.36 17.70 4.01
CA HIS A 426 0.06 17.82 4.29
C HIS A 426 0.66 19.16 3.83
N LEU A 427 -0.07 19.96 3.04
CA LEU A 427 0.39 21.30 2.64
C LEU A 427 0.17 22.37 3.73
N TYR A 428 -0.61 22.03 4.74
CA TYR A 428 -0.87 22.88 5.89
C TYR A 428 0.26 22.78 6.91
#